data_36ba70d0d2a7781ed29b1dc4b305627c
#
_entry.id   36ba70d0d2a7781ed29b1dc4b305627c
#
_cell.length_a   1.000
_cell.length_b   1.000
_cell.length_c   1.000
_cell.angle_alpha   90.00
_cell.angle_beta   90.00
_cell.angle_gamma   90.00
#
_symmetry.space_group_name_H-M   'P 1'
#
loop_
_entity.id
_entity.type
_entity.pdbx_description
1 polymer ?
#
loop_
_entity_poly.entity_id
_entity_poly.type
_entity_poly.pdbx_seq_one_letter_code
_entity_poly.pdbx_strand_id
1 'polypeptide(L)'
;AQMAAGNRNGLAQSIFQVGGNGGSAIGPLLAAVLVLPFGQHAIAWFALAAMLASATLFRVGTWYKGELHRFTKKAQAVNSRVAQFSKRKINIALALLVVLVFSKAFYMSSMTSYFTFFLIDKFGVTVRVSQLCLFAFLTAVAIGTVVGGHLGDRYGRKYIIWGSILGAAPFTLLLPYLNFPLTILTAIVIGLVISSAFSAILVYATELKPGRVGMVAGLFFGLSFGLGGIGSAFF
;
A
#
# COMPACT_ATOMS: atom_id res chain seq x y z
N ALA A 1 -0.99 -1.66 -14.70
CA ALA A 1 -0.50 -2.89 -14.07
C ALA A 1 -1.00 -4.14 -14.79
N GLN A 2 -2.30 -4.37 -14.94
CA GLN A 2 -2.85 -5.58 -15.57
C GLN A 2 -2.45 -5.78 -17.04
N MET A 3 -2.22 -4.72 -17.78
CA MET A 3 -1.77 -4.80 -19.18
C MET A 3 -0.37 -5.37 -19.35
N ALA A 4 0.52 -5.07 -18.40
CA ALA A 4 1.91 -5.50 -18.41
C ALA A 4 2.15 -6.80 -17.61
N ALA A 5 1.09 -7.35 -17.00
CA ALA A 5 1.21 -8.42 -16.03
C ALA A 5 1.57 -9.80 -16.61
N GLY A 6 1.26 -10.04 -17.90
CA GLY A 6 1.33 -11.42 -18.41
C GLY A 6 0.48 -12.35 -17.54
N ASN A 7 1.11 -13.29 -16.87
CA ASN A 7 0.45 -14.23 -15.94
C ASN A 7 0.74 -13.89 -14.44
N ARG A 8 1.41 -12.75 -14.14
CA ARG A 8 1.86 -12.33 -12.79
C ARG A 8 1.13 -11.07 -12.32
N ASN A 9 -0.18 -11.19 -12.12
CA ASN A 9 -1.03 -10.04 -11.75
C ASN A 9 -0.66 -9.42 -10.41
N GLY A 10 -0.25 -10.22 -9.43
CA GLY A 10 0.18 -9.74 -8.11
C GLY A 10 1.45 -8.91 -8.20
N LEU A 11 2.46 -9.40 -8.90
CA LEU A 11 3.71 -8.68 -9.11
C LEU A 11 3.50 -7.36 -9.87
N ALA A 12 2.71 -7.38 -10.94
CA ALA A 12 2.42 -6.16 -11.69
C ALA A 12 1.66 -5.11 -10.87
N GLN A 13 0.74 -5.55 -10.03
CA GLN A 13 0.01 -4.67 -9.11
C GLN A 13 0.93 -4.12 -8.02
N SER A 14 1.85 -4.93 -7.49
CA SER A 14 2.80 -4.50 -6.47
C SER A 14 3.81 -3.49 -7.00
N ILE A 15 4.33 -3.68 -8.22
CA ILE A 15 5.22 -2.69 -8.87
C ILE A 15 4.50 -1.34 -9.04
N PHE A 16 3.24 -1.35 -9.44
CA PHE A 16 2.44 -0.12 -9.51
C PHE A 16 2.34 0.57 -8.14
N GLN A 17 2.10 -0.19 -7.08
CA GLN A 17 1.97 0.36 -5.72
C GLN A 17 3.29 0.85 -5.12
N VAL A 18 4.42 0.28 -5.53
CA VAL A 18 5.74 0.73 -5.08
C VAL A 18 5.99 2.20 -5.41
N GLY A 19 5.47 2.69 -6.54
CA GLY A 19 5.54 4.12 -6.86
C GLY A 19 4.91 4.99 -5.77
N GLY A 20 3.70 4.65 -5.31
CA GLY A 20 3.01 5.36 -4.24
C GLY A 20 3.69 5.19 -2.86
N ASN A 21 4.00 3.94 -2.50
CA ASN A 21 4.64 3.64 -1.21
C ASN A 21 6.06 4.21 -1.13
N GLY A 22 6.82 4.16 -2.24
CA GLY A 22 8.15 4.78 -2.34
C GLY A 22 8.10 6.30 -2.19
N GLY A 23 7.12 6.95 -2.83
CA GLY A 23 6.89 8.38 -2.66
C GLY A 23 6.56 8.75 -1.20
N SER A 24 5.72 7.95 -0.55
CA SER A 24 5.38 8.12 0.87
C SER A 24 6.60 7.91 1.78
N ALA A 25 7.50 6.98 1.45
CA ALA A 25 8.72 6.76 2.20
C ALA A 25 9.73 7.93 2.05
N ILE A 26 9.87 8.46 0.84
CA ILE A 26 10.77 9.58 0.57
C ILE A 26 10.36 10.85 1.33
N GLY A 27 9.05 11.06 1.59
CA GLY A 27 8.55 12.23 2.31
C GLY A 27 9.25 12.51 3.64
N PRO A 28 9.25 11.58 4.62
CA PRO A 28 9.96 11.74 5.90
C PRO A 28 11.47 11.91 5.73
N LEU A 29 12.09 11.23 4.77
CA LEU A 29 13.51 11.41 4.47
C LEU A 29 13.81 12.85 4.03
N LEU A 30 13.02 13.36 3.09
CA LEU A 30 13.17 14.74 2.61
C LEU A 30 12.85 15.77 3.70
N ALA A 31 11.90 15.49 4.58
CA ALA A 31 11.64 16.31 5.75
C ALA A 31 12.89 16.39 6.66
N ALA A 32 13.53 15.26 6.95
CA ALA A 32 14.72 15.19 7.79
C ALA A 32 15.95 15.85 7.17
N VAL A 33 16.09 15.79 5.84
CA VAL A 33 17.34 16.22 5.15
C VAL A 33 17.20 17.62 4.56
N LEU A 34 16.01 18.03 4.08
CA LEU A 34 15.80 19.31 3.42
C LEU A 34 15.01 20.29 4.28
N VAL A 35 13.87 19.86 4.83
CA VAL A 35 12.97 20.81 5.49
C VAL A 35 13.52 21.25 6.85
N LEU A 36 14.07 20.32 7.65
CA LEU A 36 14.62 20.66 8.97
C LEU A 36 15.83 21.62 8.90
N PRO A 37 16.84 21.42 8.01
CA PRO A 37 17.98 22.34 7.93
C PRO A 37 17.71 23.62 7.13
N PHE A 38 16.88 23.58 6.07
CA PHE A 38 16.65 24.71 5.17
C PHE A 38 15.33 25.46 5.41
N GLY A 39 14.53 24.99 6.36
CA GLY A 39 13.24 25.61 6.71
C GLY A 39 12.10 25.25 5.72
N GLN A 40 10.92 25.80 6.03
CA GLN A 40 9.67 25.47 5.29
C GLN A 40 9.69 25.89 3.81
N HIS A 41 10.52 26.86 3.43
CA HIS A 41 10.67 27.30 2.03
C HIS A 41 11.16 26.17 1.10
N ALA A 42 11.91 25.19 1.64
CA ALA A 42 12.38 24.04 0.88
C ALA A 42 11.24 23.18 0.34
N ILE A 43 10.03 23.27 0.90
CA ILE A 43 8.84 22.57 0.42
C ILE A 43 8.47 23.02 -1.00
N ALA A 44 8.77 24.26 -1.39
CA ALA A 44 8.47 24.76 -2.73
C ALA A 44 9.16 23.95 -3.85
N TRP A 45 10.31 23.34 -3.57
CA TRP A 45 11.01 22.49 -4.56
C TRP A 45 10.21 21.23 -4.93
N PHE A 46 9.31 20.76 -4.05
CA PHE A 46 8.43 19.63 -4.36
C PHE A 46 7.39 19.96 -5.44
N ALA A 47 7.08 21.25 -5.68
CA ALA A 47 6.22 21.66 -6.77
C ALA A 47 6.81 21.27 -8.14
N LEU A 48 8.13 21.34 -8.30
CA LEU A 48 8.79 20.88 -9.53
C LEU A 48 8.61 19.38 -9.75
N ALA A 49 8.76 18.57 -8.71
CA ALA A 49 8.51 17.13 -8.80
C ALA A 49 7.05 16.83 -9.14
N ALA A 50 6.09 17.58 -8.57
CA ALA A 50 4.67 17.45 -8.89
C ALA A 50 4.37 17.81 -10.36
N MET A 51 4.99 18.86 -10.90
CA MET A 51 4.87 19.23 -12.31
C MET A 51 5.41 18.14 -13.25
N LEU A 52 6.58 17.57 -12.93
CA LEU A 52 7.16 16.46 -13.69
C LEU A 52 6.26 15.21 -13.65
N ALA A 53 5.73 14.88 -12.47
CA ALA A 53 4.78 13.79 -12.31
C ALA A 53 3.51 14.01 -13.16
N SER A 54 2.95 15.22 -13.14
CA SER A 54 1.77 15.58 -13.93
C SER A 54 2.02 15.47 -15.43
N ALA A 55 3.16 15.95 -15.92
CA ALA A 55 3.55 15.83 -17.32
C ALA A 55 3.73 14.36 -17.75
N THR A 56 4.33 13.55 -16.88
CA THR A 56 4.51 12.10 -17.12
C THR A 56 3.15 11.39 -17.19
N LEU A 57 2.25 11.68 -16.23
CA LEU A 57 0.91 11.10 -16.21
C LEU A 57 0.09 11.50 -17.44
N PHE A 58 0.22 12.73 -17.91
CA PHE A 58 -0.46 13.19 -19.12
C PHE A 58 0.02 12.40 -20.35
N ARG A 59 1.32 12.21 -20.50
CA ARG A 59 1.89 11.39 -21.60
C ARG A 59 1.46 9.92 -21.54
N VAL A 60 1.48 9.33 -20.33
CA VAL A 60 1.00 7.95 -20.12
C VAL A 60 -0.50 7.84 -20.42
N GLY A 61 -1.29 8.84 -20.04
CA GLY A 61 -2.74 8.88 -20.32
C GLY A 61 -3.06 8.94 -21.81
N THR A 62 -2.31 9.72 -22.58
CA THR A 62 -2.49 9.79 -24.06
C THR A 62 -2.08 8.49 -24.75
N TRP A 63 -0.96 7.89 -24.33
CA TRP A 63 -0.54 6.57 -24.83
C TRP A 63 -1.58 5.49 -24.50
N TYR A 64 -2.12 5.49 -23.28
CA TYR A 64 -3.11 4.51 -22.83
C TYR A 64 -4.39 4.54 -23.65
N LYS A 65 -4.87 5.74 -24.04
CA LYS A 65 -6.07 5.88 -24.90
C LYS A 65 -5.91 5.16 -26.22
N GLY A 66 -4.72 5.21 -26.84
CA GLY A 66 -4.43 4.53 -28.11
C GLY A 66 -4.43 3.00 -28.01
N GLU A 67 -4.01 2.45 -26.87
CA GLU A 67 -3.90 1.00 -26.66
C GLU A 67 -5.17 0.32 -26.10
N LEU A 68 -6.15 1.10 -25.67
CA LEU A 68 -7.35 0.59 -24.96
C LEU A 68 -8.12 -0.46 -25.77
N HIS A 69 -8.23 -0.27 -27.09
CA HIS A 69 -8.95 -1.18 -27.99
C HIS A 69 -8.31 -2.58 -28.09
N ARG A 70 -6.99 -2.70 -27.94
CA ARG A 70 -6.28 -3.99 -27.98
C ARG A 70 -6.52 -4.85 -26.76
N PHE A 71 -6.83 -4.23 -25.61
CA PHE A 71 -6.91 -4.93 -24.32
C PHE A 71 -8.33 -5.35 -23.93
N THR A 72 -9.36 -4.73 -24.50
CA THR A 72 -10.78 -5.08 -24.23
C THR A 72 -11.10 -6.53 -24.63
N LYS A 73 -10.47 -7.07 -25.69
CA LYS A 73 -10.66 -8.46 -26.12
C LYS A 73 -10.10 -9.50 -25.13
N LYS A 74 -9.05 -9.17 -24.37
CA LYS A 74 -8.40 -10.11 -23.41
C LYS A 74 -9.17 -10.23 -22.08
N ALA A 75 -9.95 -9.22 -21.73
CA ALA A 75 -10.77 -9.22 -20.51
C ALA A 75 -11.97 -10.18 -20.59
N GLN A 76 -12.45 -10.51 -21.80
CA GLN A 76 -13.60 -11.41 -21.98
C GLN A 76 -13.26 -12.87 -21.68
N ALA A 77 -12.01 -13.31 -21.85
CA ALA A 77 -11.60 -14.70 -21.62
C ALA A 77 -11.54 -15.10 -20.14
N VAL A 78 -11.49 -14.14 -19.22
CA VAL A 78 -11.42 -14.40 -17.75
C VAL A 78 -12.81 -14.62 -17.14
N ASN A 79 -13.87 -14.20 -17.83
CA ASN A 79 -15.25 -14.28 -17.34
C ASN A 79 -15.75 -15.73 -17.11
N SER A 80 -15.19 -16.73 -17.79
CA SER A 80 -15.68 -18.10 -17.75
C SER A 80 -15.39 -18.86 -16.44
N ARG A 81 -14.35 -18.49 -15.68
CA ARG A 81 -13.96 -19.16 -14.42
C ARG A 81 -14.75 -18.70 -13.20
N VAL A 82 -15.27 -17.48 -13.20
CA VAL A 82 -15.99 -16.90 -12.06
C VAL A 82 -17.49 -17.25 -12.07
N ALA A 83 -18.02 -17.67 -13.22
CA ALA A 83 -19.42 -18.06 -13.39
C ALA A 83 -19.90 -19.23 -12.47
N GLN A 84 -18.96 -19.93 -11.81
CA GLN A 84 -19.25 -21.07 -10.92
C GLN A 84 -19.62 -20.67 -9.49
N PHE A 85 -19.41 -19.42 -9.06
CA PHE A 85 -19.71 -18.99 -7.69
C PHE A 85 -21.04 -18.27 -7.59
N SER A 86 -21.83 -18.61 -6.57
CA SER A 86 -23.06 -17.89 -6.24
C SER A 86 -22.78 -16.41 -5.97
N LYS A 87 -23.61 -15.51 -6.50
CA LYS A 87 -23.52 -14.06 -6.28
C LYS A 87 -23.40 -13.69 -4.79
N ARG A 88 -24.07 -14.44 -3.91
CA ARG A 88 -24.00 -14.25 -2.45
C ARG A 88 -22.60 -14.52 -1.91
N LYS A 89 -21.94 -15.59 -2.34
CA LYS A 89 -20.56 -15.92 -1.92
C LYS A 89 -19.56 -14.86 -2.39
N ILE A 90 -19.71 -14.35 -3.61
CA ILE A 90 -18.86 -13.28 -4.15
C ILE A 90 -19.02 -11.99 -3.34
N ASN A 91 -20.26 -11.59 -3.02
CA ASN A 91 -20.50 -10.38 -2.25
C ASN A 91 -19.98 -10.49 -0.80
N ILE A 92 -20.12 -11.64 -0.16
CA ILE A 92 -19.55 -11.88 1.17
C ILE A 92 -18.02 -11.82 1.12
N ALA A 93 -17.39 -12.45 0.14
CA ALA A 93 -15.93 -12.39 -0.03
C ALA A 93 -15.45 -10.95 -0.25
N LEU A 94 -16.13 -10.17 -1.09
CA LEU A 94 -15.80 -8.76 -1.31
C LEU A 94 -15.97 -7.92 -0.03
N ALA A 95 -17.04 -8.13 0.73
CA ALA A 95 -17.28 -7.45 2.00
C ALA A 95 -16.17 -7.77 3.01
N LEU A 96 -15.77 -9.04 3.14
CA LEU A 96 -14.64 -9.43 3.98
C LEU A 96 -13.32 -8.77 3.54
N LEU A 97 -13.05 -8.74 2.25
CA LEU A 97 -11.84 -8.07 1.73
C LEU A 97 -11.87 -6.56 2.00
N VAL A 98 -13.03 -5.91 1.93
CA VAL A 98 -13.19 -4.49 2.29
C VAL A 98 -12.88 -4.28 3.78
N VAL A 99 -13.41 -5.11 4.67
CA VAL A 99 -13.11 -5.03 6.11
C VAL A 99 -11.60 -5.21 6.39
N LEU A 100 -10.96 -6.17 5.71
CA LEU A 100 -9.52 -6.39 5.84
C LEU A 100 -8.69 -5.19 5.36
N VAL A 101 -9.06 -4.60 4.23
CA VAL A 101 -8.40 -3.39 3.72
C VAL A 101 -8.63 -2.21 4.65
N PHE A 102 -9.82 -2.06 5.18
CA PHE A 102 -10.13 -1.02 6.17
C PHE A 102 -9.25 -1.16 7.42
N SER A 103 -9.24 -2.33 8.06
CA SER A 103 -8.42 -2.58 9.25
C SER A 103 -6.94 -2.26 9.00
N LYS A 104 -6.43 -2.69 7.83
CA LYS A 104 -5.05 -2.40 7.43
C LYS A 104 -4.80 -0.93 7.17
N ALA A 105 -5.69 -0.23 6.47
CA ALA A 105 -5.55 1.19 6.17
C ALA A 105 -5.56 2.03 7.46
N PHE A 106 -6.42 1.68 8.40
CA PHE A 106 -6.49 2.28 9.72
C PHE A 106 -5.18 2.11 10.49
N TYR A 107 -4.65 0.88 10.55
CA TYR A 107 -3.37 0.60 11.20
C TYR A 107 -2.21 1.37 10.55
N MET A 108 -2.13 1.37 9.22
CA MET A 108 -1.08 2.08 8.48
C MET A 108 -1.16 3.59 8.72
N SER A 109 -2.36 4.16 8.75
CA SER A 109 -2.57 5.57 9.05
C SER A 109 -2.13 5.93 10.47
N SER A 110 -2.49 5.10 11.47
CA SER A 110 -2.00 5.26 12.84
C SER A 110 -0.48 5.24 12.91
N MET A 111 0.15 4.24 12.29
CA MET A 111 1.61 4.14 12.29
C MET A 111 2.28 5.34 11.61
N THR A 112 1.78 5.79 10.47
CA THR A 112 2.38 6.94 9.77
C THR A 112 2.19 8.26 10.50
N SER A 113 1.06 8.44 11.21
CA SER A 113 0.75 9.69 11.91
C SER A 113 1.40 9.75 13.30
N TYR A 114 1.39 8.64 14.05
CA TYR A 114 1.75 8.65 15.47
C TYR A 114 3.10 8.02 15.80
N PHE A 115 3.70 7.24 14.91
CA PHE A 115 4.97 6.56 15.18
C PHE A 115 6.10 7.54 15.53
N THR A 116 6.16 8.68 14.85
CA THR A 116 7.14 9.73 15.12
C THR A 116 6.96 10.30 16.53
N PHE A 117 5.73 10.60 16.93
CA PHE A 117 5.41 11.10 18.27
C PHE A 117 5.71 10.06 19.34
N PHE A 118 5.35 8.81 19.10
CA PHE A 118 5.65 7.69 20.00
C PHE A 118 7.15 7.54 20.26
N LEU A 119 7.98 7.67 19.22
CA LEU A 119 9.42 7.58 19.37
C LEU A 119 10.01 8.76 20.17
N ILE A 120 9.50 9.96 19.94
CA ILE A 120 9.94 11.18 20.65
C ILE A 120 9.54 11.09 22.12
N ASP A 121 8.29 10.76 22.41
CA ASP A 121 7.73 10.70 23.77
C ASP A 121 8.38 9.58 24.60
N LYS A 122 8.48 8.38 24.05
CA LYS A 122 8.97 7.21 24.78
C LYS A 122 10.50 7.18 24.94
N PHE A 123 11.26 7.63 23.94
CA PHE A 123 12.71 7.47 23.88
C PHE A 123 13.47 8.80 23.90
N GLY A 124 12.80 9.95 23.89
CA GLY A 124 13.43 11.28 23.89
C GLY A 124 14.26 11.56 22.63
N VAL A 125 14.01 10.88 21.50
CA VAL A 125 14.79 11.07 20.28
C VAL A 125 14.43 12.38 19.58
N THR A 126 15.39 12.93 18.81
CA THR A 126 15.13 14.13 18.02
C THR A 126 14.14 13.88 16.88
N VAL A 127 13.45 14.93 16.42
CA VAL A 127 12.55 14.86 15.26
C VAL A 127 13.26 14.28 14.04
N ARG A 128 14.53 14.62 13.83
CA ARG A 128 15.32 14.09 12.72
C ARG A 128 15.45 12.57 12.79
N VAL A 129 15.79 12.03 13.95
CA VAL A 129 15.92 10.58 14.16
C VAL A 129 14.56 9.88 13.97
N SER A 130 13.49 10.43 14.52
CA SER A 130 12.16 9.84 14.37
C SER A 130 11.67 9.81 12.92
N GLN A 131 11.99 10.84 12.13
CA GLN A 131 11.68 10.85 10.69
C GLN A 131 12.49 9.81 9.90
N LEU A 132 13.76 9.60 10.25
CA LEU A 132 14.57 8.52 9.65
C LEU A 132 14.04 7.13 10.01
N CYS A 133 13.54 6.93 11.22
CA CYS A 133 12.88 5.68 11.61
C CYS A 133 11.58 5.47 10.85
N LEU A 134 10.79 6.52 10.64
CA LEU A 134 9.58 6.46 9.82
C LEU A 134 9.91 6.16 8.34
N PHE A 135 10.98 6.76 7.80
CA PHE A 135 11.48 6.43 6.48
C PHE A 135 11.85 4.94 6.37
N ALA A 136 12.57 4.38 7.36
CA ALA A 136 12.92 2.96 7.38
C ALA A 136 11.68 2.05 7.40
N PHE A 137 10.67 2.39 8.22
CA PHE A 137 9.38 1.69 8.26
C PHE A 137 8.67 1.73 6.89
N LEU A 138 8.54 2.91 6.29
CA LEU A 138 7.85 3.07 5.01
C LEU A 138 8.62 2.43 3.84
N THR A 139 9.96 2.39 3.91
CA THR A 139 10.79 1.64 2.96
C THR A 139 10.51 0.15 3.08
N ALA A 140 10.42 -0.37 4.29
CA ALA A 140 10.01 -1.76 4.54
C ALA A 140 8.61 -2.06 3.99
N VAL A 141 7.67 -1.13 4.12
CA VAL A 141 6.33 -1.22 3.49
C VAL A 141 6.42 -1.32 1.97
N ALA A 142 7.26 -0.51 1.32
CA ALA A 142 7.45 -0.57 -0.13
C ALA A 142 8.04 -1.92 -0.57
N ILE A 143 9.09 -2.39 0.11
CA ILE A 143 9.71 -3.70 -0.15
C ILE A 143 8.72 -4.84 0.09
N GLY A 144 8.01 -4.83 1.22
CA GLY A 144 7.01 -5.85 1.58
C GLY A 144 5.87 -5.95 0.57
N THR A 145 5.49 -4.83 -0.06
CA THR A 145 4.50 -4.81 -1.14
C THR A 145 4.96 -5.61 -2.36
N VAL A 146 6.24 -5.49 -2.76
CA VAL A 146 6.80 -6.27 -3.89
C VAL A 146 6.88 -7.74 -3.54
N VAL A 147 7.46 -8.03 -2.37
CA VAL A 147 7.61 -9.40 -1.87
C VAL A 147 6.25 -10.09 -1.77
N GLY A 148 5.26 -9.40 -1.20
CA GLY A 148 3.90 -9.92 -1.07
C GLY A 148 3.20 -10.18 -2.41
N GLY A 149 3.40 -9.31 -3.40
CA GLY A 149 2.88 -9.52 -4.75
C GLY A 149 3.47 -10.75 -5.43
N HIS A 150 4.79 -10.91 -5.33
CA HIS A 150 5.48 -12.09 -5.87
C HIS A 150 5.10 -13.40 -5.17
N LEU A 151 5.11 -13.39 -3.84
CA LEU A 151 4.71 -14.55 -3.04
C LEU A 151 3.22 -14.89 -3.24
N GLY A 152 2.35 -13.89 -3.38
CA GLY A 152 0.93 -14.08 -3.65
C GLY A 152 0.65 -14.79 -4.97
N ASP A 153 1.45 -14.51 -6.00
CA ASP A 153 1.36 -15.21 -7.29
C ASP A 153 1.90 -16.65 -7.22
N ARG A 154 2.87 -16.93 -6.33
CA ARG A 154 3.55 -18.25 -6.21
C ARG A 154 2.83 -19.19 -5.25
N TYR A 155 2.49 -18.75 -4.05
CA TYR A 155 1.94 -19.58 -2.97
C TYR A 155 0.43 -19.45 -2.81
N GLY A 156 -0.18 -18.50 -3.53
CA GLY A 156 -1.60 -18.24 -3.45
C GLY A 156 -1.95 -17.06 -2.52
N ARG A 157 -2.87 -16.23 -3.00
CA ARG A 157 -3.22 -14.94 -2.36
C ARG A 157 -3.83 -15.08 -0.98
N LYS A 158 -4.64 -16.13 -0.78
CA LYS A 158 -5.29 -16.40 0.52
C LYS A 158 -4.25 -16.56 1.64
N TYR A 159 -3.18 -17.30 1.41
CA TYR A 159 -2.14 -17.54 2.41
C TYR A 159 -1.37 -16.26 2.75
N ILE A 160 -1.09 -15.42 1.75
CA ILE A 160 -0.40 -14.14 1.97
C ILE A 160 -1.28 -13.18 2.77
N ILE A 161 -2.59 -13.13 2.50
CA ILE A 161 -3.53 -12.28 3.25
C ILE A 161 -3.56 -12.71 4.73
N TRP A 162 -3.73 -14.01 5.00
CA TRP A 162 -3.74 -14.53 6.37
C TRP A 162 -2.40 -14.32 7.08
N GLY A 163 -1.30 -14.68 6.42
CA GLY A 163 0.05 -14.53 6.97
C GLY A 163 0.41 -13.08 7.28
N SER A 164 -0.04 -12.13 6.45
CA SER A 164 0.19 -10.70 6.68
C SER A 164 -0.55 -10.17 7.91
N ILE A 165 -1.80 -10.56 8.11
CA ILE A 165 -2.62 -10.04 9.22
C ILE A 165 -2.23 -10.69 10.54
N LEU A 166 -2.20 -12.04 10.57
CA LEU A 166 -1.84 -12.79 11.77
C LEU A 166 -0.37 -12.63 12.13
N GLY A 167 0.50 -12.53 11.11
CA GLY A 167 1.94 -12.36 11.33
C GLY A 167 2.31 -10.99 11.87
N ALA A 168 1.57 -9.93 11.55
CA ALA A 168 1.83 -8.59 12.11
C ALA A 168 1.34 -8.45 13.57
N ALA A 169 0.30 -9.18 13.98
CA ALA A 169 -0.33 -9.03 15.29
C ALA A 169 0.63 -9.18 16.48
N PRO A 170 1.46 -10.25 16.59
CA PRO A 170 2.35 -10.41 17.74
C PRO A 170 3.40 -9.28 17.82
N PHE A 171 3.93 -8.85 16.69
CA PHE A 171 4.91 -7.76 16.65
C PHE A 171 4.28 -6.43 17.05
N THR A 172 3.03 -6.17 16.65
CA THR A 172 2.30 -4.96 17.04
C THR A 172 2.05 -4.91 18.54
N LEU A 173 1.68 -6.04 19.15
CA LEU A 173 1.45 -6.14 20.60
C LEU A 173 2.74 -5.99 21.40
N LEU A 174 3.87 -6.43 20.88
CA LEU A 174 5.18 -6.31 21.54
C LEU A 174 5.78 -4.89 21.45
N LEU A 175 5.43 -4.12 20.41
CA LEU A 175 6.05 -2.83 20.10
C LEU A 175 6.08 -1.85 21.30
N PRO A 176 5.03 -1.69 22.13
CA PRO A 176 5.06 -0.78 23.27
C PRO A 176 6.03 -1.19 24.39
N TYR A 177 6.45 -2.44 24.46
CA TYR A 177 7.27 -2.99 25.56
C TYR A 177 8.77 -3.05 25.21
N LEU A 178 9.13 -2.78 23.96
CA LEU A 178 10.49 -2.91 23.45
C LEU A 178 11.35 -1.66 23.73
N ASN A 179 12.68 -1.86 23.77
CA ASN A 179 13.66 -0.79 23.78
C ASN A 179 13.82 -0.18 22.34
N PHE A 180 14.50 0.96 22.23
CA PHE A 180 14.59 1.71 20.98
C PHE A 180 15.06 0.88 19.77
N PRO A 181 16.20 0.12 19.80
CA PRO A 181 16.64 -0.65 18.63
C PRO A 181 15.64 -1.75 18.22
N LEU A 182 15.08 -2.44 19.20
CA LEU A 182 14.09 -3.50 18.93
C LEU A 182 12.77 -2.94 18.42
N THR A 183 12.37 -1.76 18.88
CA THR A 183 11.18 -1.05 18.36
C THR A 183 11.33 -0.75 16.88
N ILE A 184 12.50 -0.27 16.43
CA ILE A 184 12.74 0.03 15.01
C ILE A 184 12.74 -1.28 14.20
N LEU A 185 13.45 -2.30 14.66
CA LEU A 185 13.50 -3.60 13.99
C LEU A 185 12.10 -4.20 13.85
N THR A 186 11.32 -4.17 14.93
CA THR A 186 9.94 -4.67 14.95
C THR A 186 9.04 -3.85 14.02
N ALA A 187 9.17 -2.53 13.98
CA ALA A 187 8.43 -1.69 13.05
C ALA A 187 8.76 -2.04 11.59
N ILE A 188 10.02 -2.27 11.25
CA ILE A 188 10.44 -2.73 9.92
C ILE A 188 9.78 -4.06 9.57
N VAL A 189 9.79 -5.04 10.48
CA VAL A 189 9.14 -6.34 10.29
C VAL A 189 7.63 -6.17 10.08
N ILE A 190 6.97 -5.35 10.89
CA ILE A 190 5.54 -5.03 10.73
C ILE A 190 5.29 -4.42 9.34
N GLY A 191 6.09 -3.44 8.92
CA GLY A 191 5.99 -2.80 7.61
C GLY A 191 6.08 -3.81 6.46
N LEU A 192 7.06 -4.71 6.50
CA LEU A 192 7.23 -5.78 5.51
C LEU A 192 6.02 -6.72 5.47
N VAL A 193 5.59 -7.19 6.63
CA VAL A 193 4.53 -8.21 6.75
C VAL A 193 3.17 -7.62 6.37
N ILE A 194 2.78 -6.48 6.94
CA ILE A 194 1.45 -5.92 6.74
C ILE A 194 1.23 -5.41 5.31
N SER A 195 2.29 -4.92 4.65
CA SER A 195 2.18 -4.39 3.29
C SER A 195 2.02 -5.49 2.23
N SER A 196 2.47 -6.70 2.52
CA SER A 196 2.43 -7.84 1.59
C SER A 196 1.01 -8.22 1.16
N ALA A 197 -0.02 -8.00 1.98
CA ALA A 197 -1.40 -8.39 1.68
C ALA A 197 -2.11 -7.47 0.69
N PHE A 198 -1.75 -6.18 0.58
CA PHE A 198 -2.60 -5.22 -0.14
C PHE A 198 -2.70 -5.53 -1.64
N SER A 199 -1.58 -5.84 -2.30
CA SER A 199 -1.58 -6.24 -3.71
C SER A 199 -2.36 -7.54 -3.92
N ALA A 200 -2.22 -8.51 -3.01
CA ALA A 200 -2.93 -9.78 -3.06
C ALA A 200 -4.45 -9.59 -2.89
N ILE A 201 -4.88 -8.74 -1.94
CA ILE A 201 -6.30 -8.41 -1.72
C ILE A 201 -6.91 -7.74 -2.96
N LEU A 202 -6.23 -6.73 -3.52
CA LEU A 202 -6.74 -5.99 -4.67
C LEU A 202 -6.87 -6.88 -5.90
N VAL A 203 -5.85 -7.72 -6.18
CA VAL A 203 -5.92 -8.65 -7.31
C VAL A 203 -7.03 -9.68 -7.08
N TYR A 204 -7.17 -10.24 -5.87
CA TYR A 204 -8.23 -11.18 -5.55
C TYR A 204 -9.62 -10.56 -5.71
N ALA A 205 -9.81 -9.32 -5.24
CA ALA A 205 -11.05 -8.58 -5.40
C ALA A 205 -11.41 -8.32 -6.88
N THR A 206 -10.42 -7.95 -7.71
CA THR A 206 -10.63 -7.72 -9.14
C THR A 206 -10.93 -9.01 -9.91
N GLU A 207 -10.42 -10.15 -9.46
CA GLU A 207 -10.76 -11.47 -10.03
C GLU A 207 -12.15 -11.95 -9.66
N LEU A 208 -12.68 -11.57 -8.50
CA LEU A 208 -14.05 -11.89 -8.10
C LEU A 208 -15.11 -11.15 -8.92
N LYS A 209 -14.77 -9.97 -9.50
CA LYS A 209 -15.66 -9.21 -10.40
C LYS A 209 -14.93 -8.83 -11.71
N PRO A 210 -14.68 -9.80 -12.59
CA PRO A 210 -14.12 -9.53 -13.90
C PRO A 210 -15.11 -8.66 -14.70
N GLY A 211 -14.58 -7.70 -15.46
CA GLY A 211 -15.39 -6.72 -16.21
C GLY A 211 -15.68 -5.40 -15.45
N ARG A 212 -15.47 -5.34 -14.13
CA ARG A 212 -15.61 -4.11 -13.32
C ARG A 212 -14.36 -3.77 -12.54
N VAL A 213 -13.20 -4.08 -13.10
CA VAL A 213 -11.89 -3.92 -12.45
C VAL A 213 -11.65 -2.49 -11.97
N GLY A 214 -11.98 -1.48 -12.80
CA GLY A 214 -11.81 -0.07 -12.43
C GLY A 214 -12.69 0.33 -11.24
N MET A 215 -13.94 -0.14 -11.19
CA MET A 215 -14.85 0.12 -10.08
C MET A 215 -14.35 -0.52 -8.78
N VAL A 216 -13.92 -1.79 -8.85
CA VAL A 216 -13.38 -2.51 -7.68
C VAL A 216 -12.10 -1.83 -7.19
N ALA A 217 -11.16 -1.55 -8.07
CA ALA A 217 -9.91 -0.86 -7.70
C ALA A 217 -10.19 0.53 -7.11
N GLY A 218 -11.07 1.32 -7.73
CA GLY A 218 -11.47 2.63 -7.23
C GLY A 218 -12.10 2.57 -5.85
N LEU A 219 -12.98 1.59 -5.60
CA LEU A 219 -13.57 1.36 -4.29
C LEU A 219 -12.49 1.03 -3.23
N PHE A 220 -11.59 0.08 -3.52
CA PHE A 220 -10.57 -0.34 -2.57
C PHE A 220 -9.54 0.76 -2.28
N PHE A 221 -9.09 1.49 -3.29
CA PHE A 221 -8.19 2.64 -3.09
C PHE A 221 -8.91 3.80 -2.39
N GLY A 222 -10.13 4.13 -2.81
CA GLY A 222 -10.93 5.19 -2.20
C GLY A 222 -11.20 4.93 -0.71
N LEU A 223 -11.59 3.69 -0.37
CA LEU A 223 -11.77 3.30 1.03
C LEU A 223 -10.46 3.30 1.81
N SER A 224 -9.34 2.81 1.23
CA SER A 224 -8.05 2.79 1.91
C SER A 224 -7.58 4.20 2.31
N PHE A 225 -7.67 5.15 1.39
CA PHE A 225 -7.23 6.52 1.66
C PHE A 225 -8.26 7.33 2.46
N GLY A 226 -9.56 7.22 2.14
CA GLY A 226 -10.61 7.95 2.83
C GLY A 226 -10.79 7.51 4.28
N LEU A 227 -10.88 6.21 4.53
CA LEU A 227 -11.02 5.66 5.87
C LEU A 227 -9.72 5.72 6.68
N GLY A 228 -8.56 5.65 6.01
CA GLY A 228 -7.27 5.90 6.65
C GLY A 228 -7.19 7.32 7.21
N GLY A 229 -7.64 8.33 6.46
CA GLY A 229 -7.72 9.72 6.92
C GLY A 229 -8.68 9.91 8.10
N ILE A 230 -9.86 9.29 8.07
CA ILE A 230 -10.78 9.29 9.22
C ILE A 230 -10.14 8.59 10.43
N GLY A 231 -9.46 7.45 10.21
CA GLY A 231 -8.77 6.72 11.28
C GLY A 231 -7.74 7.56 12.01
N SER A 232 -6.94 8.35 11.28
CA SER A 232 -5.96 9.24 11.91
C SER A 232 -6.56 10.41 12.71
N ALA A 233 -7.83 10.74 12.49
CA ALA A 233 -8.53 11.78 13.25
C ALA A 233 -9.13 11.27 14.56
N PHE A 234 -9.25 9.96 14.75
CA PHE A 234 -9.77 9.35 15.97
C PHE A 234 -8.71 9.12 17.07
N PHE A 235 -7.44 9.23 16.74
CA PHE A 235 -6.32 9.13 17.68
C PHE A 235 -5.74 10.50 18.02
#